data_ace681c82fda6b99b3bb7b4480779d04
#
_entry.id   ace681c82fda6b99b3bb7b4480779d04
#
_cell.length_a   1.000
_cell.length_b   1.000
_cell.length_c   1.000
_cell.angle_alpha   90.00
_cell.angle_beta   90.00
_cell.angle_gamma   90.00
#
_symmetry.space_group_name_H-M   'P 1'
#
loop_
_entity.id
_entity.type
_entity.pdbx_description
1 polymer ?
#
loop_
_entity_poly.entity_id
_entity_poly.type
_entity_poly.pdbx_seq_one_letter_code
_entity_poly.pdbx_strand_id
1 'polypeptide(L)'
;SVDEMIYHTKAVQRATKRAFLVVDMPFGSVITPKIALKNAVKIYKNTFCDAVKIEGGKEMADTIKLLNQNGIAVIAHIGLKPQLSRQEGGYKVAGRDENAAQSIIEDALALEKAGAKMVLIEGVPSELGKRVTQALKVPTIGIGAGAGCDGQVLVWSDAFGFYDEFKPKFVKRYMDGAKMVREAMKNYADDVRSVKFPSAEYEYSK
;
A
#
# COMPACT_ATOMS: atom_id res chain seq x y z
N SER A 1 -0.91 12.26 -7.96
CA SER A 1 -2.01 13.20 -7.67
C SER A 1 -3.25 12.45 -7.16
N VAL A 2 -4.20 13.18 -6.56
CA VAL A 2 -5.49 12.62 -6.12
C VAL A 2 -6.30 12.09 -7.32
N ASP A 3 -6.21 12.74 -8.48
CA ASP A 3 -6.91 12.32 -9.69
C ASP A 3 -6.36 11.00 -10.26
N GLU A 4 -5.06 10.79 -10.22
CA GLU A 4 -4.45 9.50 -10.57
C GLU A 4 -4.87 8.39 -9.61
N MET A 5 -4.94 8.67 -8.30
CA MET A 5 -5.44 7.69 -7.33
C MET A 5 -6.90 7.32 -7.59
N ILE A 6 -7.74 8.30 -7.96
CA ILE A 6 -9.13 8.04 -8.37
C ILE A 6 -9.17 7.18 -9.64
N TYR A 7 -8.31 7.46 -10.63
CA TYR A 7 -8.21 6.66 -11.86
C TYR A 7 -7.86 5.20 -11.57
N HIS A 8 -6.81 4.96 -10.79
CA HIS A 8 -6.39 3.61 -10.41
C HIS A 8 -7.45 2.90 -9.56
N THR A 9 -8.08 3.62 -8.61
CA THR A 9 -9.16 3.07 -7.79
C THR A 9 -10.33 2.61 -8.65
N LYS A 10 -10.73 3.39 -9.66
CA LYS A 10 -11.78 2.99 -10.62
C LYS A 10 -11.41 1.73 -11.41
N ALA A 11 -10.13 1.51 -11.69
CA ALA A 11 -9.68 0.28 -12.33
C ALA A 11 -9.81 -0.93 -11.39
N VAL A 12 -9.36 -0.80 -10.15
CA VAL A 12 -9.43 -1.87 -9.14
C VAL A 12 -10.87 -2.20 -8.77
N GLN A 13 -11.72 -1.20 -8.54
CA GLN A 13 -13.12 -1.41 -8.13
C GLN A 13 -13.95 -2.19 -9.17
N ARG A 14 -13.62 -2.09 -10.47
CA ARG A 14 -14.32 -2.89 -11.51
C ARG A 14 -14.14 -4.38 -11.32
N ALA A 15 -13.01 -4.81 -10.77
CA ALA A 15 -12.70 -6.21 -10.50
C ALA A 15 -13.01 -6.63 -9.05
N THR A 16 -13.12 -5.67 -8.13
CA THR A 16 -13.36 -5.93 -6.71
C THR A 16 -14.83 -6.25 -6.46
N LYS A 17 -15.09 -7.40 -5.82
CA LYS A 17 -16.47 -7.83 -5.50
C LYS A 17 -16.72 -7.94 -4.00
N ARG A 18 -15.71 -8.28 -3.20
CA ARG A 18 -15.84 -8.56 -1.77
C ARG A 18 -14.74 -7.94 -0.90
N ALA A 19 -13.58 -7.63 -1.51
CA ALA A 19 -12.46 -7.09 -0.76
C ALA A 19 -12.74 -5.65 -0.33
N PHE A 20 -12.29 -5.30 0.87
CA PHE A 20 -12.31 -3.94 1.39
C PHE A 20 -11.33 -3.08 0.59
N LEU A 21 -11.84 -2.05 -0.06
CA LEU A 21 -11.07 -1.22 -0.99
C LEU A 21 -10.56 0.04 -0.31
N VAL A 22 -9.24 0.13 -0.21
CA VAL A 22 -8.54 1.25 0.43
C VAL A 22 -7.80 2.09 -0.61
N VAL A 23 -7.93 3.40 -0.53
CA VAL A 23 -7.24 4.35 -1.42
C VAL A 23 -6.16 5.10 -0.65
N ASP A 24 -4.93 5.03 -1.14
CA ASP A 24 -3.84 5.82 -0.60
C ASP A 24 -4.03 7.32 -0.86
N MET A 25 -3.93 8.11 0.19
CA MET A 25 -3.83 9.56 0.07
C MET A 25 -2.39 9.90 -0.38
N PRO A 26 -2.19 10.45 -1.60
CA PRO A 26 -0.85 10.68 -2.12
C PRO A 26 -0.12 11.80 -1.37
N PHE A 27 1.22 11.82 -1.49
CA PHE A 27 2.05 12.88 -0.90
C PHE A 27 1.49 14.27 -1.19
N GLY A 28 1.45 15.12 -0.15
CA GLY A 28 0.94 16.49 -0.25
C GLY A 28 -0.59 16.63 -0.21
N SER A 29 -1.34 15.53 -0.20
CA SER A 29 -2.81 15.58 -0.15
C SER A 29 -3.39 15.70 1.26
N VAL A 30 -2.57 15.55 2.31
CA VAL A 30 -2.99 15.54 3.72
C VAL A 30 -2.24 16.54 4.59
N ILE A 31 -1.66 17.59 4.00
CA ILE A 31 -0.81 18.59 4.69
C ILE A 31 -1.53 19.39 5.77
N THR A 32 -2.84 19.49 5.71
CA THR A 32 -3.68 20.02 6.81
C THR A 32 -4.97 19.20 6.89
N PRO A 33 -5.64 19.12 8.06
CA PRO A 33 -6.90 18.40 8.20
C PRO A 33 -7.98 18.83 7.19
N LYS A 34 -8.09 20.11 6.88
CA LYS A 34 -9.06 20.64 5.91
C LYS A 34 -8.74 20.22 4.47
N ILE A 35 -7.46 20.22 4.09
CA ILE A 35 -7.02 19.74 2.77
C ILE A 35 -7.23 18.25 2.65
N ALA A 36 -6.90 17.48 3.69
CA ALA A 36 -7.15 16.05 3.75
C ALA A 36 -8.65 15.73 3.57
N LEU A 37 -9.53 16.43 4.30
CA LEU A 37 -10.98 16.26 4.17
C LEU A 37 -11.46 16.56 2.75
N LYS A 38 -11.04 17.68 2.15
CA LYS A 38 -11.40 18.05 0.77
C LYS A 38 -11.01 16.95 -0.22
N ASN A 39 -9.78 16.42 -0.11
CA ASN A 39 -9.25 15.41 -1.00
C ASN A 39 -9.93 14.04 -0.77
N ALA A 40 -10.14 13.64 0.47
CA ALA A 40 -10.83 12.39 0.80
C ALA A 40 -12.29 12.42 0.33
N VAL A 41 -13.01 13.53 0.50
CA VAL A 41 -14.37 13.72 -0.05
C VAL A 41 -14.36 13.61 -1.58
N LYS A 42 -13.34 14.16 -2.26
CA LYS A 42 -13.20 14.02 -3.71
C LYS A 42 -13.05 12.55 -4.12
N ILE A 43 -12.23 11.77 -3.39
CA ILE A 43 -12.05 10.34 -3.62
C ILE A 43 -13.38 9.59 -3.42
N TYR A 44 -14.03 9.77 -2.28
CA TYR A 44 -15.30 9.11 -1.94
C TYR A 44 -16.41 9.39 -2.95
N LYS A 45 -16.52 10.65 -3.43
CA LYS A 45 -17.52 11.04 -4.44
C LYS A 45 -17.29 10.41 -5.81
N ASN A 46 -16.05 10.02 -6.13
CA ASN A 46 -15.66 9.55 -7.46
C ASN A 46 -15.34 8.06 -7.52
N THR A 47 -15.37 7.37 -6.38
CA THR A 47 -15.04 5.93 -6.27
C THR A 47 -15.99 5.25 -5.29
N PHE A 48 -15.95 3.91 -5.25
CA PHE A 48 -16.64 3.10 -4.24
C PHE A 48 -15.63 2.54 -3.21
N CYS A 49 -14.61 3.33 -2.84
CA CYS A 49 -13.68 2.91 -1.80
C CYS A 49 -14.37 2.89 -0.42
N ASP A 50 -13.92 1.95 0.41
CA ASP A 50 -14.40 1.79 1.78
C ASP A 50 -13.63 2.67 2.77
N ALA A 51 -12.35 2.96 2.49
CA ALA A 51 -11.49 3.78 3.33
C ALA A 51 -10.41 4.49 2.53
N VAL A 52 -9.80 5.50 3.16
CA VAL A 52 -8.53 6.09 2.71
C VAL A 52 -7.39 5.69 3.64
N LYS A 53 -6.14 5.57 3.12
CA LYS A 53 -4.94 5.35 3.93
C LYS A 53 -4.14 6.65 4.05
N ILE A 54 -3.60 6.90 5.25
CA ILE A 54 -2.79 8.08 5.57
C ILE A 54 -1.53 7.65 6.30
N GLU A 55 -0.37 8.09 5.83
CA GLU A 55 0.92 7.90 6.49
C GLU A 55 1.17 8.97 7.55
N GLY A 56 1.66 8.56 8.70
CA GLY A 56 2.06 9.44 9.80
C GLY A 56 1.75 8.85 11.17
N GLY A 57 2.32 9.46 12.22
CA GLY A 57 2.10 9.11 13.61
C GLY A 57 1.02 9.99 14.25
N LYS A 58 1.17 10.25 15.55
CA LYS A 58 0.24 11.05 16.36
C LYS A 58 -0.07 12.44 15.82
N GLU A 59 0.81 12.99 14.99
CA GLU A 59 0.59 14.28 14.30
C GLU A 59 -0.59 14.23 13.32
N MET A 60 -1.01 13.04 12.88
CA MET A 60 -2.18 12.85 12.02
C MET A 60 -3.49 12.64 12.80
N ALA A 61 -3.45 12.64 14.12
CA ALA A 61 -4.64 12.38 14.94
C ALA A 61 -5.80 13.35 14.65
N ASP A 62 -5.54 14.65 14.56
CA ASP A 62 -6.57 15.63 14.24
C ASP A 62 -7.14 15.45 12.84
N THR A 63 -6.31 15.08 11.88
CA THR A 63 -6.72 14.77 10.52
C THR A 63 -7.65 13.56 10.51
N ILE A 64 -7.26 12.46 11.13
CA ILE A 64 -8.06 11.23 11.22
C ILE A 64 -9.38 11.50 11.94
N LYS A 65 -9.35 12.23 13.05
CA LYS A 65 -10.55 12.62 13.78
C LYS A 65 -11.53 13.40 12.90
N LEU A 66 -11.05 14.39 12.15
CA LEU A 66 -11.88 15.21 11.27
C LEU A 66 -12.50 14.36 10.15
N LEU A 67 -11.73 13.47 9.50
CA LEU A 67 -12.24 12.57 8.47
C LEU A 67 -13.32 11.64 9.04
N ASN A 68 -13.04 10.99 10.17
CA ASN A 68 -13.96 10.06 10.81
C ASN A 68 -15.27 10.74 11.21
N GLN A 69 -15.23 11.97 11.73
CA GLN A 69 -16.44 12.78 12.07
C GLN A 69 -17.27 13.11 10.82
N ASN A 70 -16.69 13.11 9.64
CA ASN A 70 -17.36 13.35 8.37
C ASN A 70 -17.69 12.06 7.59
N GLY A 71 -17.68 10.90 8.26
CA GLY A 71 -18.10 9.63 7.68
C GLY A 71 -17.06 8.96 6.79
N ILE A 72 -15.79 9.40 6.84
CA ILE A 72 -14.69 8.83 6.04
C ILE A 72 -13.87 7.91 6.93
N ALA A 73 -13.85 6.61 6.60
CA ALA A 73 -13.02 5.64 7.29
C ALA A 73 -11.54 5.82 6.91
N VAL A 74 -10.65 5.71 7.91
CA VAL A 74 -9.22 5.90 7.73
C VAL A 74 -8.46 4.68 8.21
N ILE A 75 -7.53 4.22 7.38
CA ILE A 75 -6.44 3.30 7.74
C ILE A 75 -5.22 4.16 8.05
N ALA A 76 -4.72 4.07 9.26
CA ALA A 76 -3.49 4.76 9.65
C ALA A 76 -2.27 3.91 9.24
N HIS A 77 -1.20 4.54 8.74
CA HIS A 77 0.01 3.85 8.34
C HIS A 77 1.21 4.38 9.14
N ILE A 78 1.81 3.49 9.93
CA ILE A 78 2.93 3.77 10.83
C ILE A 78 4.15 2.89 10.52
N GLY A 79 5.27 3.21 11.17
CA GLY A 79 6.55 2.55 10.95
C GLY A 79 7.35 3.25 9.85
N LEU A 80 7.82 2.50 8.86
CA LEU A 80 8.41 3.07 7.65
C LEU A 80 7.31 3.77 6.84
N LYS A 81 7.57 5.01 6.43
CA LYS A 81 6.64 5.87 5.69
C LYS A 81 7.24 6.19 4.31
N PRO A 82 6.88 5.47 3.25
CA PRO A 82 7.44 5.67 1.91
C PRO A 82 7.38 7.11 1.40
N GLN A 83 6.29 7.83 1.69
CA GLN A 83 6.13 9.21 1.27
C GLN A 83 7.11 10.18 1.95
N LEU A 84 7.62 9.83 3.13
CA LEU A 84 8.59 10.62 3.89
C LEU A 84 10.04 10.14 3.69
N SER A 85 10.29 9.17 2.82
CA SER A 85 11.60 8.55 2.60
C SER A 85 12.71 9.57 2.28
N ARG A 86 12.39 10.64 1.55
CA ARG A 86 13.36 11.71 1.25
C ARG A 86 13.80 12.47 2.53
N GLN A 87 12.89 12.72 3.45
CA GLN A 87 13.17 13.36 4.74
C GLN A 87 13.92 12.42 5.68
N GLU A 88 13.57 11.13 5.67
CA GLU A 88 14.15 10.12 6.55
C GLU A 88 15.47 9.53 6.03
N GLY A 89 15.94 9.98 4.87
CA GLY A 89 17.21 9.54 4.25
C GLY A 89 17.14 8.11 3.71
N GLY A 90 16.01 7.73 3.11
CA GLY A 90 15.77 6.46 2.44
C GLY A 90 14.85 5.52 3.21
N TYR A 91 14.67 4.31 2.68
CA TYR A 91 13.85 3.27 3.30
C TYR A 91 14.64 2.58 4.43
N LYS A 92 14.26 2.83 5.66
CA LYS A 92 14.91 2.27 6.86
C LYS A 92 13.89 1.56 7.74
N VAL A 93 14.30 0.44 8.33
CA VAL A 93 13.49 -0.25 9.36
C VAL A 93 13.33 0.69 10.55
N ALA A 94 12.10 1.03 10.89
CA ALA A 94 11.75 1.90 12.01
C ALA A 94 11.66 1.11 13.33
N GLY A 95 11.80 1.80 14.47
CA GLY A 95 11.58 1.18 15.78
C GLY A 95 12.62 0.15 16.20
N ARG A 96 13.90 0.33 15.84
CA ARG A 96 14.98 -0.62 16.18
C ARG A 96 15.45 -0.52 17.64
N ASP A 97 15.37 0.63 18.25
CA ASP A 97 15.65 0.84 19.66
C ASP A 97 14.33 1.00 20.45
N GLU A 98 14.40 0.84 21.78
CA GLU A 98 13.19 0.82 22.60
C GLU A 98 12.47 2.16 22.62
N ASN A 99 13.18 3.29 22.56
CA ASN A 99 12.54 4.60 22.52
C ASN A 99 11.76 4.81 21.22
N ALA A 100 12.34 4.45 20.09
CA ALA A 100 11.68 4.49 18.78
C ALA A 100 10.52 3.49 18.72
N ALA A 101 10.66 2.30 19.30
CA ALA A 101 9.59 1.31 19.40
C ALA A 101 8.43 1.83 20.23
N GLN A 102 8.70 2.42 21.39
CA GLN A 102 7.68 3.00 22.27
C GLN A 102 6.94 4.16 21.56
N SER A 103 7.65 5.01 20.83
CA SER A 103 7.03 6.09 20.04
C SER A 103 6.05 5.55 18.99
N ILE A 104 6.38 4.44 18.31
CA ILE A 104 5.49 3.81 17.31
C ILE A 104 4.24 3.23 17.97
N ILE A 105 4.37 2.65 19.17
CA ILE A 105 3.20 2.17 19.95
C ILE A 105 2.30 3.34 20.37
N GLU A 106 2.89 4.44 20.82
CA GLU A 106 2.15 5.66 21.19
C GLU A 106 1.43 6.27 19.97
N ASP A 107 2.09 6.31 18.81
CA ASP A 107 1.48 6.72 17.54
C ASP A 107 0.26 5.86 17.23
N ALA A 108 0.39 4.54 17.25
CA ALA A 108 -0.69 3.60 16.98
C ALA A 108 -1.91 3.84 17.89
N LEU A 109 -1.68 3.96 19.19
CA LEU A 109 -2.73 4.21 20.19
C LEU A 109 -3.41 5.58 19.99
N ALA A 110 -2.63 6.61 19.65
CA ALA A 110 -3.17 7.95 19.37
C ALA A 110 -4.07 7.95 18.12
N LEU A 111 -3.67 7.21 17.08
CA LEU A 111 -4.42 7.13 15.83
C LEU A 111 -5.69 6.27 15.98
N GLU A 112 -5.64 5.17 16.74
CA GLU A 112 -6.83 4.42 17.13
C GLU A 112 -7.82 5.30 17.89
N LYS A 113 -7.34 6.03 18.90
CA LYS A 113 -8.16 6.97 19.70
C LYS A 113 -8.77 8.07 18.84
N ALA A 114 -8.08 8.51 17.78
CA ALA A 114 -8.60 9.48 16.81
C ALA A 114 -9.67 8.90 15.89
N GLY A 115 -9.85 7.58 15.85
CA GLY A 115 -10.90 6.89 15.10
C GLY A 115 -10.41 6.15 13.86
N ALA A 116 -9.11 5.88 13.74
CA ALA A 116 -8.60 4.95 12.72
C ALA A 116 -9.32 3.60 12.84
N LYS A 117 -9.71 3.02 11.71
CA LYS A 117 -10.45 1.75 11.66
C LYS A 117 -9.54 0.54 11.54
N MET A 118 -8.28 0.77 11.17
CA MET A 118 -7.25 -0.23 11.00
C MET A 118 -5.89 0.47 11.06
N VAL A 119 -4.84 -0.24 11.42
CA VAL A 119 -3.46 0.26 11.39
C VAL A 119 -2.62 -0.62 10.48
N LEU A 120 -1.99 -0.01 9.48
CA LEU A 120 -0.95 -0.64 8.68
C LEU A 120 0.40 -0.36 9.32
N ILE A 121 1.19 -1.42 9.48
CA ILE A 121 2.51 -1.38 10.12
C ILE A 121 3.55 -1.81 9.08
N GLU A 122 4.44 -0.90 8.69
CA GLU A 122 5.45 -1.18 7.67
C GLU A 122 6.87 -1.11 8.23
N GLY A 123 7.70 -2.11 7.85
CA GLY A 123 9.14 -2.05 8.01
C GLY A 123 9.61 -1.87 9.45
N VAL A 124 9.08 -2.65 10.38
CA VAL A 124 9.46 -2.66 11.80
C VAL A 124 9.98 -4.04 12.23
N PRO A 125 10.75 -4.17 13.32
CA PRO A 125 11.07 -5.46 13.90
C PRO A 125 9.80 -6.28 14.18
N SER A 126 9.85 -7.60 13.97
CA SER A 126 8.68 -8.49 14.11
C SER A 126 8.07 -8.47 15.51
N GLU A 127 8.90 -8.35 16.55
CA GLU A 127 8.42 -8.24 17.94
C GLU A 127 7.66 -6.91 18.17
N LEU A 128 8.12 -5.83 17.56
CA LEU A 128 7.40 -4.55 17.63
C LEU A 128 6.06 -4.61 16.91
N GLY A 129 5.99 -5.22 15.73
CA GLY A 129 4.73 -5.45 15.02
C GLY A 129 3.72 -6.20 15.87
N LYS A 130 4.16 -7.26 16.57
CA LYS A 130 3.34 -8.01 17.53
C LYS A 130 2.90 -7.15 18.74
N ARG A 131 3.81 -6.39 19.34
CA ARG A 131 3.50 -5.49 20.49
C ARG A 131 2.46 -4.44 20.08
N VAL A 132 2.58 -3.82 18.92
CA VAL A 132 1.59 -2.86 18.39
C VAL A 132 0.23 -3.53 18.22
N THR A 133 0.19 -4.70 17.60
CA THR A 133 -1.04 -5.46 17.38
C THR A 133 -1.74 -5.79 18.71
N GLN A 134 -0.98 -6.21 19.72
CA GLN A 134 -1.53 -6.54 21.05
C GLN A 134 -2.02 -5.30 21.82
N ALA A 135 -1.48 -4.11 21.52
CA ALA A 135 -1.88 -2.87 22.18
C ALA A 135 -3.17 -2.26 21.60
N LEU A 136 -3.53 -2.61 20.37
CA LEU A 136 -4.68 -2.06 19.65
C LEU A 136 -5.92 -2.96 19.77
N LYS A 137 -7.09 -2.32 19.60
CA LYS A 137 -8.39 -2.99 19.47
C LYS A 137 -8.85 -3.10 18.02
N VAL A 138 -8.31 -2.23 17.14
CA VAL A 138 -8.57 -2.27 15.70
C VAL A 138 -7.62 -3.25 15.02
N PRO A 139 -8.03 -3.85 13.88
CA PRO A 139 -7.17 -4.77 13.14
C PRO A 139 -5.86 -4.13 12.66
N THR A 140 -4.81 -4.94 12.58
CA THR A 140 -3.51 -4.54 12.04
C THR A 140 -3.17 -5.29 10.76
N ILE A 141 -2.57 -4.59 9.79
CA ILE A 141 -2.02 -5.17 8.56
C ILE A 141 -0.51 -4.93 8.54
N GLY A 142 0.26 -6.01 8.42
CA GLY A 142 1.72 -5.94 8.39
C GLY A 142 2.29 -6.00 6.97
N ILE A 143 3.34 -5.23 6.73
CA ILE A 143 4.25 -5.39 5.59
C ILE A 143 5.69 -5.20 6.08
N GLY A 144 6.48 -6.26 6.07
CA GLY A 144 7.80 -6.22 6.70
C GLY A 144 7.76 -5.97 8.22
N ALA A 145 6.67 -6.38 8.89
CA ALA A 145 6.44 -6.23 10.34
C ALA A 145 6.32 -7.57 11.08
N GLY A 146 6.66 -8.67 10.43
CA GLY A 146 6.55 -10.04 10.99
C GLY A 146 5.13 -10.60 10.94
N ALA A 147 4.98 -11.85 11.40
CA ALA A 147 3.72 -12.60 11.34
C ALA A 147 2.76 -12.28 12.50
N GLY A 148 3.11 -11.38 13.41
CA GLY A 148 2.33 -11.05 14.60
C GLY A 148 1.20 -10.03 14.37
N CYS A 149 0.98 -9.56 13.15
CA CYS A 149 -0.15 -8.72 12.77
C CYS A 149 -1.35 -9.59 12.37
N ASP A 150 -2.58 -9.02 12.45
CA ASP A 150 -3.82 -9.73 12.12
C ASP A 150 -3.93 -10.09 10.63
N GLY A 151 -3.32 -9.30 9.76
CA GLY A 151 -3.24 -9.56 8.33
C GLY A 151 -1.91 -9.12 7.72
N GLN A 152 -1.71 -9.45 6.45
CA GLN A 152 -0.48 -9.13 5.70
C GLN A 152 -0.82 -8.55 4.34
N VAL A 153 0.03 -7.66 3.84
CA VAL A 153 -0.05 -7.15 2.47
C VAL A 153 1.32 -7.19 1.82
N LEU A 154 1.36 -7.37 0.51
CA LEU A 154 2.53 -7.15 -0.34
C LEU A 154 2.11 -6.34 -1.56
N VAL A 155 3.02 -5.50 -2.04
CA VAL A 155 2.86 -4.82 -3.33
C VAL A 155 2.86 -5.90 -4.42
N TRP A 156 1.87 -5.87 -5.32
CA TRP A 156 1.68 -6.93 -6.31
C TRP A 156 2.89 -7.11 -7.23
N SER A 157 3.57 -6.01 -7.61
CA SER A 157 4.77 -6.07 -8.44
C SER A 157 5.94 -6.76 -7.73
N ASP A 158 6.04 -6.64 -6.41
CA ASP A 158 7.01 -7.36 -5.61
C ASP A 158 6.64 -8.84 -5.47
N ALA A 159 5.37 -9.11 -5.11
CA ALA A 159 4.86 -10.47 -4.91
C ALA A 159 4.98 -11.33 -6.18
N PHE A 160 4.72 -10.75 -7.35
CA PHE A 160 4.78 -11.45 -8.64
C PHE A 160 6.11 -11.23 -9.39
N GLY A 161 7.09 -10.54 -8.78
CA GLY A 161 8.43 -10.38 -9.35
C GLY A 161 8.47 -9.56 -10.63
N PHE A 162 7.57 -8.57 -10.78
CA PHE A 162 7.62 -7.61 -11.89
C PHE A 162 8.63 -6.49 -11.64
N TYR A 163 8.90 -6.16 -10.39
CA TYR A 163 9.97 -5.26 -9.99
C TYR A 163 11.21 -6.09 -9.63
N ASP A 164 12.24 -6.07 -10.44
CA ASP A 164 13.40 -6.93 -10.30
C ASP A 164 14.74 -6.20 -10.04
N GLU A 165 14.74 -4.86 -10.05
CA GLU A 165 15.91 -4.05 -9.74
C GLU A 165 16.33 -4.14 -8.27
N PHE A 166 15.37 -4.27 -7.37
CA PHE A 166 15.61 -4.41 -5.93
C PHE A 166 14.57 -5.34 -5.29
N LYS A 167 15.01 -6.11 -4.31
CA LYS A 167 14.14 -6.99 -3.52
C LYS A 167 14.33 -6.72 -2.03
N PRO A 168 13.38 -6.08 -1.35
CA PRO A 168 13.40 -5.93 0.10
C PRO A 168 13.46 -7.30 0.81
N LYS A 169 14.11 -7.36 1.97
CA LYS A 169 14.27 -8.61 2.73
C LYS A 169 12.93 -9.30 3.06
N PHE A 170 11.89 -8.52 3.30
CA PHE A 170 10.55 -9.04 3.67
C PHE A 170 9.74 -9.53 2.47
N VAL A 171 10.18 -9.28 1.24
CA VAL A 171 9.46 -9.69 0.03
C VAL A 171 9.74 -11.15 -0.30
N LYS A 172 8.70 -11.97 -0.27
CA LYS A 172 8.68 -13.28 -0.89
C LYS A 172 8.07 -13.16 -2.29
N ARG A 173 8.83 -13.51 -3.32
CA ARG A 173 8.31 -13.62 -4.68
C ARG A 173 7.63 -14.96 -4.85
N TYR A 174 6.42 -14.94 -5.42
CA TYR A 174 5.62 -16.12 -5.77
C TYR A 174 5.70 -16.45 -7.26
N MET A 175 6.23 -15.52 -8.06
CA MET A 175 6.41 -15.66 -9.51
C MET A 175 7.66 -14.83 -9.93
N ASP A 176 8.25 -15.13 -11.07
CA ASP A 176 9.30 -14.35 -11.72
C ASP A 176 8.76 -13.62 -12.96
N GLY A 177 7.82 -12.70 -12.72
CA GLY A 177 7.03 -12.05 -13.76
C GLY A 177 7.86 -11.28 -14.78
N ALA A 178 8.85 -10.51 -14.33
CA ALA A 178 9.70 -9.73 -15.23
C ALA A 178 10.51 -10.63 -16.18
N LYS A 179 11.07 -11.74 -15.69
CA LYS A 179 11.78 -12.72 -16.51
C LYS A 179 10.83 -13.37 -17.52
N MET A 180 9.68 -13.85 -17.07
CA MET A 180 8.69 -14.51 -17.92
C MET A 180 8.24 -13.60 -19.07
N VAL A 181 7.96 -12.33 -18.78
CA VAL A 181 7.56 -11.35 -19.82
C VAL A 181 8.70 -11.08 -20.79
N ARG A 182 9.94 -10.90 -20.32
CA ARG A 182 11.10 -10.70 -21.20
C ARG A 182 11.36 -11.89 -22.11
N GLU A 183 11.29 -13.12 -21.58
CA GLU A 183 11.45 -14.35 -22.38
C GLU A 183 10.34 -14.50 -23.42
N ALA A 184 9.09 -14.24 -23.07
CA ALA A 184 7.96 -14.30 -24.00
C ALA A 184 8.13 -13.26 -25.12
N MET A 185 8.49 -12.02 -24.81
CA MET A 185 8.73 -10.97 -25.79
C MET A 185 9.93 -11.29 -26.70
N LYS A 186 11.00 -11.88 -26.14
CA LYS A 186 12.14 -12.34 -26.93
C LYS A 186 11.71 -13.43 -27.93
N ASN A 187 10.99 -14.44 -27.46
CA ASN A 187 10.52 -15.55 -28.30
C ASN A 187 9.62 -15.02 -29.42
N TYR A 188 8.67 -14.14 -29.12
CA TYR A 188 7.84 -13.48 -30.14
C TYR A 188 8.70 -12.76 -31.20
N ALA A 189 9.65 -11.95 -30.75
CA ALA A 189 10.52 -11.22 -31.67
C ALA A 189 11.39 -12.15 -32.54
N ASP A 190 11.87 -13.24 -31.99
CA ASP A 190 12.67 -14.24 -32.72
C ASP A 190 11.81 -14.99 -33.74
N ASP A 191 10.57 -15.35 -33.39
CA ASP A 191 9.61 -16.01 -34.30
C ASP A 191 9.22 -15.09 -35.47
N VAL A 192 8.99 -13.80 -35.19
CA VAL A 192 8.72 -12.81 -36.26
C VAL A 192 9.93 -12.67 -37.20
N ARG A 193 11.16 -12.54 -36.66
CA ARG A 193 12.37 -12.40 -37.48
C ARG A 193 12.69 -13.64 -38.31
N SER A 194 12.37 -14.81 -37.77
CA SER A 194 12.59 -16.09 -38.46
C SER A 194 11.41 -16.54 -39.34
N VAL A 195 10.41 -15.69 -39.49
CA VAL A 195 9.18 -15.97 -40.27
C VAL A 195 8.44 -17.23 -39.76
N LYS A 196 8.56 -17.55 -38.50
CA LYS A 196 7.79 -18.60 -37.83
C LYS A 196 6.41 -18.12 -37.36
N PHE A 197 6.29 -16.81 -37.14
CA PHE A 197 5.04 -16.14 -36.81
C PHE A 197 4.79 -14.99 -37.82
N PRO A 198 3.54 -14.85 -38.36
CA PRO A 198 2.44 -15.80 -38.23
C PRO A 198 2.70 -17.09 -39.01
N SER A 199 2.25 -18.23 -38.49
CA SER A 199 2.10 -19.47 -39.25
C SER A 199 0.69 -19.54 -39.83
N ALA A 200 0.44 -20.52 -40.72
CA ALA A 200 -0.88 -20.71 -41.34
C ALA A 200 -2.04 -20.85 -40.36
N GLU A 201 -1.75 -21.31 -39.13
CA GLU A 201 -2.73 -21.41 -38.01
C GLU A 201 -3.21 -20.02 -37.56
N TYR A 202 -2.38 -18.99 -37.72
CA TYR A 202 -2.66 -17.62 -37.28
C TYR A 202 -2.97 -16.67 -38.45
N GLU A 203 -3.28 -17.23 -39.65
CA GLU A 203 -3.65 -16.46 -40.81
C GLU A 203 -5.15 -16.65 -41.15
N TYR A 204 -5.77 -15.58 -41.66
CA TYR A 204 -7.13 -15.66 -42.17
C TYR A 204 -7.09 -16.20 -43.60
N SER A 205 -7.73 -17.35 -43.85
CA SER A 205 -8.04 -17.82 -45.21
C SER A 205 -9.22 -17.05 -45.78
N LYS A 206 -9.22 -16.88 -47.10
CA LYS A 206 -10.35 -16.27 -47.81
C LYS A 206 -11.63 -17.06 -47.67
#